data_fb0493de1eb11165262271ecf963ae31
#
_entry.id   fb0493de1eb11165262271ecf963ae31
#
_cell.length_a   1.000
_cell.length_b   1.000
_cell.length_c   1.000
_cell.angle_alpha   90.00
_cell.angle_beta   90.00
_cell.angle_gamma   90.00
#
_symmetry.space_group_name_H-M   'P 1'
#
loop_
_entity.id
_entity.type
_entity.pdbx_description
1 polymer ?
#
loop_
_entity_poly.entity_id
_entity_poly.type
_entity_poly.pdbx_seq_one_letter_code
_entity_poly.pdbx_strand_id
1 'polypeptide(L)'
;MRHRPRRLTVVADVGKAIHPALSIGQIEGGTAQGVGFALLEQVTMRDGVMANAQLTNYLIPTSLDMPTLDVVLLENPYPGGPSGAKGLGELPMDGPAPALVNALRHLGLDLRSIPALPEAIMEAACGSP
;
A
#
# COMPACT_ATOMS: atom_id res chain seq x y z
N MET A 1 13.65 -0.76 16.01
CA MET A 1 13.18 -1.97 15.29
C MET A 1 12.81 -1.56 13.87
N ARG A 2 13.35 -2.18 12.81
CA ARG A 2 12.89 -1.91 11.45
C ARG A 2 11.86 -2.97 11.08
N HIS A 3 10.60 -2.59 10.92
CA HIS A 3 9.58 -3.43 10.31
C HIS A 3 9.51 -3.07 8.82
N ARG A 4 9.48 -4.05 7.97
CA ARG A 4 9.15 -3.86 6.56
C ARG A 4 8.53 -5.13 6.00
N PRO A 5 7.57 -5.02 5.09
CA PRO A 5 7.05 -6.17 4.37
C PRO A 5 8.18 -6.75 3.51
N ARG A 6 8.26 -8.08 3.42
CA ARG A 6 9.30 -8.77 2.63
C ARG A 6 8.83 -9.04 1.21
N ARG A 7 7.54 -9.34 1.06
CA ARG A 7 6.90 -9.66 -0.21
C ARG A 7 5.44 -9.26 -0.16
N LEU A 8 4.92 -8.75 -1.27
CA LEU A 8 3.51 -8.52 -1.53
C LEU A 8 3.16 -9.16 -2.86
N THR A 9 2.10 -9.97 -2.88
CA THR A 9 1.51 -10.48 -4.11
C THR A 9 0.22 -9.74 -4.38
N VAL A 10 0.12 -9.12 -5.54
CA VAL A 10 -1.06 -8.39 -5.98
C VAL A 10 -1.70 -9.13 -7.14
N VAL A 11 -2.93 -9.57 -6.94
CA VAL A 11 -3.74 -10.21 -7.98
C VAL A 11 -4.83 -9.23 -8.36
N ALA A 12 -4.82 -8.73 -9.59
CA ALA A 12 -5.72 -7.70 -10.05
C ALA A 12 -6.50 -8.15 -11.30
N ASP A 13 -7.83 -8.07 -11.24
CA ASP A 13 -8.68 -8.26 -12.41
C ASP A 13 -8.75 -6.94 -13.20
N VAL A 14 -8.06 -6.90 -14.32
CA VAL A 14 -7.95 -5.73 -15.20
C VAL A 14 -8.85 -5.83 -16.44
N GLY A 15 -9.72 -6.85 -16.48
CA GLY A 15 -10.46 -7.17 -17.70
C GLY A 15 -9.48 -7.66 -18.77
N LYS A 16 -9.50 -7.02 -19.94
CA LYS A 16 -8.47 -7.22 -20.97
C LYS A 16 -7.29 -6.27 -20.70
N ALA A 17 -6.11 -6.79 -20.45
CA ALA A 17 -4.91 -5.97 -20.35
C ALA A 17 -4.51 -5.44 -21.74
N ILE A 18 -4.82 -4.17 -22.02
CA ILE A 18 -4.50 -3.54 -23.32
C ILE A 18 -3.00 -3.46 -23.53
N HIS A 19 -2.25 -3.15 -22.47
CA HIS A 19 -0.80 -3.12 -22.49
C HIS A 19 -0.26 -3.75 -21.19
N PRO A 20 0.04 -5.06 -21.18
CA PRO A 20 0.40 -5.79 -19.95
C PRO A 20 1.56 -5.16 -19.16
N ALA A 21 2.62 -4.72 -19.84
CA ALA A 21 3.77 -4.11 -19.15
C ALA A 21 3.40 -2.81 -18.42
N LEU A 22 2.61 -1.93 -19.07
CA LEU A 22 2.13 -0.70 -18.42
C LEU A 22 1.13 -1.00 -17.31
N SER A 23 0.30 -2.03 -17.46
CA SER A 23 -0.63 -2.46 -16.42
C SER A 23 0.12 -2.96 -15.17
N ILE A 24 1.17 -3.74 -15.34
CA ILE A 24 2.05 -4.18 -14.25
C ILE A 24 2.69 -2.96 -13.57
N GLY A 25 3.28 -2.04 -14.34
CA GLY A 25 3.89 -0.83 -13.79
C GLY A 25 2.91 0.05 -13.03
N GLN A 26 1.66 0.16 -13.49
CA GLN A 26 0.60 0.87 -12.76
C GLN A 26 0.29 0.19 -11.40
N ILE A 27 0.21 -1.14 -11.40
CA ILE A 27 -0.04 -1.91 -10.17
C ILE A 27 1.13 -1.77 -9.20
N GLU A 28 2.36 -1.87 -9.67
CA GLU A 28 3.55 -1.69 -8.83
C GLU A 28 3.60 -0.30 -8.21
N GLY A 29 3.36 0.75 -9.01
CA GLY A 29 3.36 2.14 -8.55
C GLY A 29 2.25 2.45 -7.53
N GLY A 30 1.01 2.01 -7.80
CA GLY A 30 -0.10 2.19 -6.87
C GLY A 30 0.08 1.40 -5.58
N THR A 31 0.63 0.18 -5.67
CA THR A 31 0.98 -0.63 -4.49
C THR A 31 2.04 0.06 -3.64
N ALA A 32 3.04 0.71 -4.26
CA ALA A 32 4.05 1.47 -3.53
C ALA A 32 3.43 2.64 -2.74
N GLN A 33 2.49 3.36 -3.34
CA GLN A 33 1.73 4.40 -2.62
C GLN A 33 0.95 3.81 -1.45
N GLY A 34 0.25 2.69 -1.65
CA GLY A 34 -0.50 2.02 -0.59
C GLY A 34 0.37 1.53 0.56
N VAL A 35 1.60 1.08 0.29
CA VAL A 35 2.59 0.73 1.32
C VAL A 35 3.02 1.97 2.11
N GLY A 36 3.30 3.08 1.42
CA GLY A 36 3.62 4.36 2.06
C GLY A 36 2.51 4.82 2.99
N PHE A 37 1.28 4.86 2.49
CA PHE A 37 0.09 5.22 3.26
C PHE A 37 -0.14 4.34 4.49
N ALA A 38 0.14 3.04 4.37
CA ALA A 38 -0.06 2.09 5.46
C ALA A 38 1.00 2.15 6.56
N LEU A 39 2.24 2.53 6.24
CA LEU A 39 3.39 2.34 7.14
C LEU A 39 4.19 3.60 7.48
N LEU A 40 4.15 4.66 6.65
CA LEU A 40 5.08 5.77 6.73
C LEU A 40 4.42 7.14 6.70
N GLU A 41 3.41 7.33 5.85
CA GLU A 41 2.85 8.64 5.55
C GLU A 41 1.89 9.10 6.63
N GLN A 42 2.30 10.10 7.39
CA GLN A 42 1.50 10.72 8.43
C GLN A 42 1.37 12.22 8.19
N VAL A 43 0.15 12.70 7.98
CA VAL A 43 -0.14 14.12 7.90
C VAL A 43 -0.28 14.69 9.32
N THR A 44 0.52 15.72 9.63
CA THR A 44 0.44 16.45 10.89
C THR A 44 -0.11 17.84 10.63
N MET A 45 -1.27 18.15 11.21
CA MET A 45 -1.90 19.47 11.09
C MET A 45 -1.64 20.32 12.33
N ARG A 46 -1.34 21.61 12.14
CA ARG A 46 -1.28 22.63 13.18
C ARG A 46 -1.99 23.89 12.70
N ASP A 47 -2.96 24.35 13.45
CA ASP A 47 -3.73 25.58 13.16
C ASP A 47 -4.29 25.61 11.72
N GLY A 48 -4.77 24.47 11.24
CA GLY A 48 -5.32 24.33 9.89
C GLY A 48 -4.28 24.23 8.77
N VAL A 49 -3.00 24.18 9.08
CA VAL A 49 -1.88 24.08 8.11
C VAL A 49 -1.14 22.78 8.30
N MET A 50 -0.70 22.16 7.21
CA MET A 50 0.13 20.95 7.24
C MET A 50 1.53 21.30 7.77
N ALA A 51 1.87 20.83 8.97
CA ALA A 51 3.13 21.14 9.63
C ALA A 51 4.33 20.38 9.05
N ASN A 52 4.09 19.23 8.40
CA ASN A 52 5.10 18.39 7.77
C ASN A 52 4.96 18.35 6.24
N ALA A 53 4.80 19.52 5.61
CA ALA A 53 4.55 19.65 4.17
C ALA A 53 5.83 19.55 3.29
N GLN A 54 6.93 19.02 3.82
CA GLN A 54 8.20 18.89 3.09
C GLN A 54 8.66 17.42 3.11
N LEU A 55 9.31 16.96 2.05
CA LEU A 55 9.83 15.58 1.95
C LEU A 55 10.90 15.24 2.99
N THR A 56 11.40 16.23 3.72
CA THR A 56 12.30 16.02 4.87
C THR A 56 11.58 15.51 6.11
N ASN A 57 10.29 15.75 6.22
CA ASN A 57 9.46 15.40 7.39
C ASN A 57 8.10 14.74 7.03
N TYR A 58 7.74 14.70 5.75
CA TYR A 58 6.70 13.83 5.22
C TYR A 58 7.36 12.66 4.51
N LEU A 59 7.36 11.50 5.17
CA LEU A 59 8.11 10.34 4.71
C LEU A 59 7.30 9.53 3.72
N ILE A 60 7.86 9.36 2.51
CA ILE A 60 7.36 8.42 1.50
C ILE A 60 8.35 7.25 1.37
N PRO A 61 7.90 6.07 0.93
CA PRO A 61 8.82 4.94 0.76
C PRO A 61 9.85 5.23 -0.35
N THR A 62 11.08 4.81 -0.09
CA THR A 62 12.13 4.76 -1.11
C THR A 62 12.18 3.36 -1.72
N SER A 63 12.97 3.17 -2.78
CA SER A 63 13.17 1.84 -3.39
C SER A 63 13.72 0.80 -2.40
N LEU A 64 14.41 1.23 -1.35
CA LEU A 64 14.96 0.35 -0.32
C LEU A 64 13.91 -0.10 0.70
N ASP A 65 12.80 0.61 0.81
CA ASP A 65 11.71 0.32 1.73
C ASP A 65 10.68 -0.62 1.10
N MET A 66 10.68 -0.69 -0.23
CA MET A 66 9.72 -1.51 -0.95
C MET A 66 9.99 -3.01 -0.80
N PRO A 67 8.92 -3.82 -0.64
CA PRO A 67 9.02 -5.27 -0.70
C PRO A 67 9.23 -5.75 -2.14
N THR A 68 9.57 -7.03 -2.30
CA THR A 68 9.40 -7.69 -3.59
C THR A 68 7.92 -7.70 -3.94
N LEU A 69 7.58 -7.23 -5.14
CA LEU A 69 6.22 -7.23 -5.66
C LEU A 69 6.05 -8.32 -6.70
N ASP A 70 5.08 -9.20 -6.48
CA ASP A 70 4.64 -10.18 -7.47
C ASP A 70 3.26 -9.74 -7.98
N VAL A 71 3.17 -9.39 -9.27
CA VAL A 71 1.93 -8.93 -9.88
C VAL A 71 1.36 -10.00 -10.80
N VAL A 72 0.10 -10.35 -10.56
CA VAL A 72 -0.66 -11.29 -11.39
C VAL A 72 -1.86 -10.55 -11.99
N LEU A 73 -1.91 -10.47 -13.31
CA LEU A 73 -3.05 -9.93 -14.03
C LEU A 73 -4.07 -11.06 -14.27
N LEU A 74 -5.29 -10.86 -13.77
CA LEU A 74 -6.43 -11.68 -14.16
C LEU A 74 -7.16 -11.00 -15.30
N GLU A 75 -7.32 -11.71 -16.40
CA GLU A 75 -8.09 -11.24 -17.55
C GLU A 75 -9.50 -11.85 -17.50
N ASN A 76 -10.46 -11.05 -17.05
CA ASN A 76 -11.88 -11.33 -17.08
C ASN A 76 -12.58 -10.18 -17.85
N PRO A 77 -12.63 -10.24 -19.20
CA PRO A 77 -13.07 -9.14 -20.03
C PRO A 77 -14.45 -8.61 -19.65
N TYR A 78 -14.56 -7.28 -19.55
CA TYR A 78 -15.81 -6.60 -19.25
C TYR A 78 -16.50 -6.17 -20.54
N PRO A 79 -17.69 -6.67 -20.85
CA PRO A 79 -18.38 -6.39 -22.11
C PRO A 79 -18.70 -4.89 -22.33
N GLY A 80 -18.87 -4.12 -21.25
CA GLY A 80 -19.11 -2.67 -21.29
C GLY A 80 -17.86 -1.81 -21.35
N GLY A 81 -16.67 -2.40 -21.26
CA GLY A 81 -15.41 -1.68 -21.31
C GLY A 81 -14.79 -1.67 -22.71
N PRO A 82 -13.97 -0.65 -23.04
CA PRO A 82 -13.28 -0.59 -24.33
C PRO A 82 -12.36 -1.79 -24.49
N SER A 83 -12.56 -2.56 -25.55
CA SER A 83 -11.85 -3.83 -25.81
C SER A 83 -11.90 -4.84 -24.63
N GLY A 84 -12.89 -4.73 -23.74
CA GLY A 84 -13.02 -5.58 -22.56
C GLY A 84 -12.17 -5.15 -21.36
N ALA A 85 -11.54 -3.98 -21.40
CA ALA A 85 -10.72 -3.49 -20.29
C ALA A 85 -11.58 -2.97 -19.12
N LYS A 86 -10.99 -3.02 -17.91
CA LYS A 86 -11.50 -2.40 -16.67
C LYS A 86 -10.60 -1.26 -16.23
N GLY A 87 -11.10 -0.38 -15.36
CA GLY A 87 -10.30 0.66 -14.75
C GLY A 87 -9.17 0.09 -13.88
N LEU A 88 -8.01 0.73 -13.92
CA LEU A 88 -6.80 0.25 -13.23
C LEU A 88 -6.11 1.35 -12.41
N GLY A 89 -6.56 2.60 -12.49
CA GLY A 89 -5.84 3.76 -11.94
C GLY A 89 -5.56 3.64 -10.43
N GLU A 90 -6.60 3.60 -9.60
CA GLU A 90 -6.50 3.63 -8.13
C GLU A 90 -6.55 2.23 -7.49
N LEU A 91 -7.05 1.23 -8.20
CA LEU A 91 -7.24 -0.13 -7.70
C LEU A 91 -6.02 -0.71 -6.94
N PRO A 92 -4.77 -0.49 -7.38
CA PRO A 92 -3.62 -1.06 -6.69
C PRO A 92 -3.31 -0.45 -5.32
N MET A 93 -3.84 0.74 -5.03
CA MET A 93 -3.63 1.44 -3.76
C MET A 93 -4.53 0.90 -2.64
N ASP A 94 -5.66 0.29 -2.96
CA ASP A 94 -6.67 -0.12 -1.97
C ASP A 94 -6.26 -1.35 -1.16
N GLY A 95 -5.50 -2.26 -1.77
CA GLY A 95 -5.13 -3.55 -1.19
C GLY A 95 -4.04 -3.55 -0.10
N PRO A 96 -2.96 -2.76 -0.24
CA PRO A 96 -1.80 -2.86 0.65
C PRO A 96 -2.09 -2.60 2.13
N ALA A 97 -2.86 -1.57 2.46
CA ALA A 97 -3.14 -1.20 3.85
C ALA A 97 -3.86 -2.33 4.62
N PRO A 98 -5.00 -2.87 4.15
CA PRO A 98 -5.67 -3.98 4.84
C PRO A 98 -4.81 -5.25 4.87
N ALA A 99 -4.04 -5.54 3.82
CA ALA A 99 -3.16 -6.71 3.78
C ALA A 99 -2.05 -6.62 4.83
N LEU A 100 -1.42 -5.45 4.99
CA LEU A 100 -0.38 -5.21 5.98
C LEU A 100 -0.93 -5.26 7.40
N VAL A 101 -2.09 -4.65 7.66
CA VAL A 101 -2.75 -4.75 8.99
C VAL A 101 -3.10 -6.18 9.33
N ASN A 102 -3.61 -6.96 8.38
CA ASN A 102 -3.91 -8.36 8.60
C ASN A 102 -2.63 -9.18 8.86
N ALA A 103 -1.53 -8.90 8.16
CA ALA A 103 -0.25 -9.54 8.42
C ALA A 103 0.27 -9.24 9.85
N LEU A 104 0.10 -8.01 10.35
CA LEU A 104 0.43 -7.64 11.71
C LEU A 104 -0.46 -8.38 12.73
N ARG A 105 -1.76 -8.51 12.45
CA ARG A 105 -2.67 -9.29 13.29
C ARG A 105 -2.29 -10.76 13.37
N HIS A 106 -1.81 -11.37 12.30
CA HIS A 106 -1.29 -12.73 12.33
C HIS A 106 -0.07 -12.90 13.24
N LEU A 107 0.66 -11.81 13.52
CA LEU A 107 1.74 -11.77 14.50
C LEU A 107 1.26 -11.46 15.93
N GLY A 108 -0.05 -11.37 16.14
CA GLY A 108 -0.65 -11.06 17.45
C GLY A 108 -0.72 -9.55 17.75
N LEU A 109 -0.47 -8.67 16.76
CA LEU A 109 -0.47 -7.22 16.92
C LEU A 109 -1.81 -6.65 16.48
N ASP A 110 -2.67 -6.21 17.41
CA ASP A 110 -3.98 -5.60 17.11
C ASP A 110 -3.83 -4.09 16.91
N LEU A 111 -3.39 -3.70 15.70
CA LEU A 111 -3.36 -2.31 15.28
C LEU A 111 -4.69 -1.94 14.60
N ARG A 112 -5.29 -0.83 15.04
CA ARG A 112 -6.62 -0.36 14.57
C ARG A 112 -6.57 0.95 13.80
N SER A 113 -5.37 1.48 13.58
CA SER A 113 -5.14 2.72 12.85
C SER A 113 -3.96 2.59 11.90
N ILE A 114 -3.98 3.39 10.85
CA ILE A 114 -2.87 3.58 9.93
C ILE A 114 -2.49 5.07 9.88
N PRO A 115 -1.22 5.39 9.58
CA PRO A 115 -0.12 4.47 9.30
C PRO A 115 0.30 3.68 10.54
N ALA A 116 0.68 2.40 10.31
CA ALA A 116 1.25 1.52 11.33
C ALA A 116 2.73 1.89 11.52
N LEU A 117 2.99 3.01 12.19
CA LEU A 117 4.34 3.50 12.43
C LEU A 117 5.15 2.54 13.32
N PRO A 118 6.50 2.58 13.25
CA PRO A 118 7.38 1.74 14.08
C PRO A 118 7.04 1.81 15.56
N GLU A 119 6.69 2.99 16.06
CA GLU A 119 6.33 3.26 17.45
C GLU A 119 5.04 2.52 17.83
N ALA A 120 3.99 2.63 17.01
CA ALA A 120 2.71 1.97 17.25
C ALA A 120 2.85 0.43 17.20
N ILE A 121 3.68 -0.09 16.29
CA ILE A 121 3.98 -1.53 16.23
C ILE A 121 4.75 -1.97 17.48
N MET A 122 5.70 -1.18 17.94
CA MET A 122 6.49 -1.49 19.15
C MET A 122 5.61 -1.46 20.40
N GLU A 123 4.74 -0.47 20.55
CA GLU A 123 3.77 -0.37 21.64
C GLU A 123 2.84 -1.59 21.66
N ALA A 124 2.29 -1.97 20.50
CA ALA A 124 1.45 -3.15 20.39
C ALA A 124 2.20 -4.45 20.71
N ALA A 125 3.49 -4.55 20.39
CA ALA A 125 4.32 -5.73 20.66
C ALA A 125 4.76 -5.84 22.12
N CYS A 126 4.95 -4.71 22.80
CA CYS A 126 5.38 -4.71 24.21
C CYS A 126 4.20 -4.86 25.18
N GLY A 127 2.96 -4.77 24.70
CA GLY A 127 1.77 -4.67 25.52
C GLY A 127 1.70 -3.29 26.18
N SER A 128 0.60 -2.56 25.99
CA SER A 128 0.36 -1.38 26.83
C SER A 128 0.24 -1.82 28.29
N PRO A 129 0.83 -1.09 29.24
CA PRO A 129 0.71 -1.40 30.65
C PRO A 129 -0.74 -1.32 31.13
#